data_49601e91be483161c9b5b005939dd250
#
_entry.id   49601e91be483161c9b5b005939dd250
#
_cell.length_a   1.000
_cell.length_b   1.000
_cell.length_c   1.000
_cell.angle_alpha   90.00
_cell.angle_beta   90.00
_cell.angle_gamma   90.00
#
_symmetry.space_group_name_H-M   'P 1'
#
loop_
_entity.id
_entity.type
_entity.pdbx_description
1 polymer ?
#
loop_
_entity_poly.entity_id
_entity_poly.type
_entity_poly.pdbx_seq_one_letter_code
_entity_poly.pdbx_strand_id
1 'polypeptide(L)'
;MLLGLEQEFFVIPKEIYEKREDLKFAGRTLVGSPPPRNQQLGEHYYGRIPTIVEKVLSEVESELLQIGIPFKTRHNEVAVNQFEVACICDEAGVAIDQNMIMM
;
A
#
# COMPACT_ATOMS: atom_id res chain seq x y z
N MET A 1 -9.02 -18.12 15.78
CA MET A 1 -7.64 -17.74 15.33
C MET A 1 -7.64 -16.25 15.09
N LEU A 2 -6.60 -15.55 15.56
CA LEU A 2 -6.44 -14.13 15.31
C LEU A 2 -5.56 -13.92 14.07
N LEU A 3 -5.93 -12.96 13.22
CA LEU A 3 -5.19 -12.56 12.04
C LEU A 3 -4.91 -11.05 12.07
N GLY A 4 -3.72 -10.67 11.63
CA GLY A 4 -3.35 -9.30 11.31
C GLY A 4 -2.86 -9.29 9.88
N LEU A 5 -3.75 -9.04 8.94
CA LEU A 5 -3.45 -9.03 7.52
C LEU A 5 -2.83 -7.67 7.13
N GLU A 6 -1.94 -7.74 6.16
CA GLU A 6 -1.23 -6.60 5.59
C GLU A 6 -1.60 -6.45 4.12
N GLN A 7 -1.70 -5.21 3.67
CA GLN A 7 -1.83 -4.89 2.25
C GLN A 7 -0.60 -4.13 1.80
N GLU A 8 0.11 -4.73 0.85
CA GLU A 8 1.26 -4.10 0.20
C GLU A 8 0.89 -3.64 -1.21
N PHE A 9 1.26 -2.44 -1.56
CA PHE A 9 0.89 -1.84 -2.84
C PHE A 9 1.92 -0.79 -3.29
N PHE A 10 1.91 -0.54 -4.60
CA PHE A 10 2.66 0.56 -5.20
C PHE A 10 1.73 1.73 -5.49
N VAL A 11 2.21 2.94 -5.28
CA VAL A 11 1.48 4.16 -5.64
C VAL A 11 2.14 4.79 -6.85
N ILE A 12 1.34 5.02 -7.88
CA ILE A 12 1.76 5.69 -9.11
C ILE A 12 0.76 6.79 -9.47
N PRO A 13 1.21 7.90 -10.08
CA PRO A 13 0.30 8.92 -10.56
C PRO A 13 -0.66 8.34 -11.62
N LYS A 14 -1.96 8.65 -11.51
CA LYS A 14 -2.98 8.19 -12.43
C LYS A 14 -2.67 8.53 -13.89
N GLU A 15 -2.16 9.73 -14.12
CA GLU A 15 -1.77 10.18 -15.46
C GLU A 15 -0.67 9.32 -16.10
N ILE A 16 0.23 8.76 -15.30
CA ILE A 16 1.25 7.81 -15.75
C ILE A 16 0.61 6.47 -16.05
N TYR A 17 -0.24 5.98 -15.15
CA TYR A 17 -0.99 4.74 -15.35
C TYR A 17 -1.78 4.76 -16.66
N GLU A 18 -2.49 5.85 -16.94
CA GLU A 18 -3.30 6.00 -18.16
C GLU A 18 -2.50 5.94 -19.47
N LYS A 19 -1.22 6.31 -19.42
CA LYS A 19 -0.30 6.29 -20.56
C LYS A 19 0.50 4.99 -20.71
N ARG A 20 0.42 4.09 -19.72
CA ARG A 20 1.23 2.88 -19.64
C ARG A 20 0.37 1.63 -19.86
N GLU A 21 0.49 1.04 -21.05
CA GLU A 21 -0.26 -0.18 -21.39
C GLU A 21 0.16 -1.39 -20.55
N ASP A 22 1.42 -1.49 -20.20
CA ASP A 22 1.92 -2.54 -19.32
C ASP A 22 1.26 -2.51 -17.93
N LEU A 23 1.10 -1.33 -17.34
CA LEU A 23 0.41 -1.17 -16.07
C LEU A 23 -1.07 -1.51 -16.17
N LYS A 24 -1.74 -1.10 -17.26
CA LYS A 24 -3.17 -1.32 -17.47
C LYS A 24 -3.51 -2.79 -17.74
N PHE A 25 -2.72 -3.45 -18.57
CA PHE A 25 -3.02 -4.81 -19.03
C PHE A 25 -2.33 -5.91 -18.25
N ALA A 26 -1.13 -5.66 -17.72
CA ALA A 26 -0.38 -6.64 -16.95
C ALA A 26 -0.38 -6.40 -15.43
N GLY A 27 -0.88 -5.22 -14.97
CA GLY A 27 -0.85 -4.85 -13.55
C GLY A 27 0.57 -4.66 -12.99
N ARG A 28 1.58 -4.57 -13.85
CA ARG A 28 2.98 -4.40 -13.46
C ARG A 28 3.79 -3.75 -14.56
N THR A 29 4.97 -3.26 -14.22
CA THR A 29 5.94 -2.73 -15.17
C THR A 29 6.54 -3.86 -16.00
N LEU A 30 6.48 -3.76 -17.32
CA LEU A 30 7.17 -4.67 -18.25
C LEU A 30 8.42 -4.02 -18.88
N VAL A 31 8.45 -2.69 -18.92
CA VAL A 31 9.55 -1.89 -19.46
C VAL A 31 9.90 -0.77 -18.49
N GLY A 32 11.15 -0.39 -18.44
CA GLY A 32 11.65 0.67 -17.58
C GLY A 32 13.09 0.45 -17.15
N SER A 33 13.60 1.36 -16.35
CA SER A 33 14.92 1.25 -15.74
C SER A 33 14.81 0.64 -14.35
N PRO A 34 15.85 -0.05 -13.87
CA PRO A 34 15.96 -0.39 -12.45
C PRO A 34 15.88 0.86 -11.58
N PRO A 35 15.39 0.73 -10.34
CA PRO A 35 15.38 1.85 -9.40
C PRO A 35 16.82 2.31 -9.12
N PRO A 36 17.03 3.60 -8.77
CA PRO A 36 18.37 4.16 -8.53
C PRO A 36 19.07 3.57 -7.30
N ARG A 37 18.30 2.96 -6.41
CA ARG A 37 18.80 2.25 -5.24
C ARG A 37 18.25 0.82 -5.25
N ASN A 38 19.08 -0.11 -4.81
CA ASN A 38 18.62 -1.47 -4.55
C ASN A 38 17.99 -1.57 -3.14
N GLN A 39 17.56 -2.76 -2.78
CA GLN A 39 16.91 -3.04 -1.50
C GLN A 39 17.91 -3.43 -0.39
N GLN A 40 19.18 -3.04 -0.53
CA GLN A 40 20.19 -3.37 0.47
C GLN A 40 19.86 -2.71 1.80
N LEU A 41 20.02 -3.47 2.86
CA LEU A 41 19.81 -3.04 4.24
C LEU A 41 18.39 -2.52 4.55
N GLY A 42 17.43 -2.72 3.66
CA GLY A 42 16.06 -2.22 3.85
C GLY A 42 15.95 -0.69 3.90
N GLU A 43 16.82 0.02 3.20
CA GLU A 43 16.90 1.49 3.27
C GLU A 43 15.55 2.19 2.99
N HIS A 44 14.76 1.69 2.05
CA HIS A 44 13.46 2.28 1.73
C HIS A 44 12.43 2.09 2.83
N TYR A 45 12.49 0.97 3.53
CA TYR A 45 11.62 0.62 4.64
C TYR A 45 11.67 1.65 5.78
N TYR A 46 12.86 2.16 6.09
CA TYR A 46 13.08 3.16 7.14
C TYR A 46 12.85 4.59 6.68
N GLY A 47 12.50 4.78 5.42
CA GLY A 47 12.22 6.09 4.85
C GLY A 47 10.90 6.69 5.35
N ARG A 48 10.77 8.00 5.16
CA ARG A 48 9.51 8.69 5.41
C ARG A 48 8.54 8.47 4.24
N ILE A 49 7.26 8.23 4.53
CA ILE A 49 6.21 8.22 3.51
C ILE A 49 6.14 9.60 2.83
N PRO A 50 6.16 9.67 1.49
CA PRO A 50 6.01 10.93 0.77
C PRO A 50 4.69 11.64 1.14
N THR A 51 4.72 12.96 1.27
CA THR A 51 3.58 13.74 1.74
C THR A 51 2.30 13.52 0.91
N ILE A 52 2.44 13.33 -0.40
CA ILE A 52 1.28 13.07 -1.26
C ILE A 52 0.64 11.71 -0.95
N VAL A 53 1.44 10.69 -0.69
CA VAL A 53 0.96 9.36 -0.33
C VAL A 53 0.34 9.38 1.07
N GLU A 54 1.00 10.04 2.02
CA GLU A 54 0.49 10.21 3.38
C GLU A 54 -0.89 10.87 3.39
N LYS A 55 -1.10 11.87 2.54
CA LYS A 55 -2.39 12.54 2.40
C LYS A 55 -3.48 11.57 1.91
N VAL A 56 -3.19 10.80 0.88
CA VAL A 56 -4.11 9.78 0.35
C VAL A 56 -4.45 8.75 1.42
N LEU A 57 -3.43 8.22 2.11
CA LEU A 57 -3.64 7.22 3.16
C LEU A 57 -4.45 7.78 4.35
N SER A 58 -4.28 9.06 4.68
CA SER A 58 -5.09 9.71 5.71
C SER A 58 -6.56 9.86 5.31
N GLU A 59 -6.83 10.15 4.05
CA GLU A 59 -8.19 10.20 3.53
C GLU A 59 -8.83 8.80 3.57
N VAL A 60 -8.12 7.78 3.09
CA VAL A 60 -8.56 6.37 3.14
C VAL A 60 -8.85 5.92 4.58
N GLU A 61 -7.94 6.21 5.52
CA GLU A 61 -8.15 5.90 6.94
C GLU A 61 -9.43 6.55 7.49
N SER A 62 -9.65 7.81 7.15
CA SER A 62 -10.85 8.55 7.59
C SER A 62 -12.13 7.91 7.09
N GLU A 63 -12.18 7.47 5.85
CA GLU A 63 -13.34 6.79 5.27
C GLU A 63 -13.54 5.40 5.87
N LEU A 64 -12.47 4.63 6.04
CA LEU A 64 -12.54 3.29 6.65
C LEU A 64 -13.00 3.34 8.10
N LEU A 65 -12.58 4.34 8.86
CA LEU A 65 -13.04 4.53 10.25
C LEU A 65 -14.55 4.76 10.33
N GLN A 66 -15.16 5.44 9.34
CA GLN A 66 -16.62 5.65 9.31
C GLN A 66 -17.40 4.36 9.17
N ILE A 67 -16.81 3.33 8.58
CA ILE A 67 -17.42 1.99 8.45
C ILE A 67 -16.85 0.98 9.43
N GLY A 68 -16.09 1.43 10.42
CA GLY A 68 -15.60 0.59 11.52
C GLY A 68 -14.34 -0.22 11.22
N ILE A 69 -13.55 0.17 10.21
CA ILE A 69 -12.30 -0.49 9.85
C ILE A 69 -11.11 0.39 10.27
N PRO A 70 -10.46 0.12 11.41
CA PRO A 70 -9.35 0.94 11.88
C PRO A 70 -8.02 0.51 11.27
N PHE A 71 -7.20 1.46 10.85
CA PHE A 71 -5.79 1.23 10.56
C PHE A 71 -5.01 1.03 11.87
N LYS A 72 -4.15 0.02 11.86
CA LYS A 72 -3.13 -0.15 12.90
C LYS A 72 -1.87 0.63 12.55
N THR A 73 -1.44 0.52 11.29
CA THR A 73 -0.18 1.11 10.84
C THR A 73 -0.18 1.33 9.34
N ARG A 74 0.69 2.22 8.92
CA ARG A 74 1.11 2.45 7.53
C ARG A 74 2.58 2.83 7.52
N HIS A 75 3.34 2.31 6.56
CA HIS A 75 4.76 2.62 6.40
C HIS A 75 5.25 2.31 4.98
N ASN A 76 6.50 2.72 4.70
CA ASN A 76 7.19 2.31 3.49
C ASN A 76 7.52 0.81 3.55
N GLU A 77 7.48 0.18 2.40
CA GLU A 77 7.98 -1.16 2.18
C GLU A 77 9.38 -1.16 1.56
N VAL A 78 9.92 -2.36 1.32
CA VAL A 78 11.31 -2.55 0.92
C VAL A 78 11.62 -1.98 -0.47
N ALA A 79 10.66 -1.98 -1.39
CA ALA A 79 10.87 -1.40 -2.73
C ALA A 79 10.53 0.10 -2.78
N VAL A 80 11.09 0.80 -3.75
CA VAL A 80 10.78 2.20 -4.01
C VAL A 80 9.31 2.36 -4.38
N ASN A 81 8.60 3.28 -3.74
CA ASN A 81 7.15 3.52 -3.90
C ASN A 81 6.25 2.33 -3.54
N GLN A 82 6.75 1.38 -2.80
CA GLN A 82 5.97 0.34 -2.17
C GLN A 82 5.60 0.78 -0.75
N PHE A 83 4.35 0.61 -0.39
CA PHE A 83 3.79 0.99 0.90
C PHE A 83 2.97 -0.16 1.44
N GLU A 84 2.77 -0.16 2.74
CA GLU A 84 1.95 -1.13 3.43
C GLU A 84 0.95 -0.43 4.33
N VAL A 85 -0.23 -1.02 4.43
CA VAL A 85 -1.22 -0.71 5.47
C VAL A 85 -1.68 -2.01 6.13
N ALA A 86 -1.97 -1.93 7.42
CA ALA A 86 -2.50 -3.05 8.17
C ALA A 86 -3.69 -2.60 9.02
N CYS A 87 -4.73 -3.42 9.05
CA CYS A 87 -5.83 -3.28 10.00
C CYS A 87 -5.43 -3.81 11.38
N ILE A 88 -6.23 -3.50 12.39
CA ILE A 88 -6.05 -4.07 13.72
C ILE A 88 -6.29 -5.58 13.63
N CYS A 89 -5.44 -6.34 14.32
CA CYS A 89 -5.58 -7.79 14.42
C CYS A 89 -6.92 -8.17 15.07
N ASP A 90 -7.66 -9.05 14.43
CA ASP A 90 -9.00 -9.46 14.89
C ASP A 90 -9.23 -10.96 14.65
N GLU A 91 -10.43 -11.44 14.97
CA GLU A 91 -10.88 -12.79 14.64
C GLU A 91 -10.81 -13.00 13.13
N ALA A 92 -10.45 -14.21 12.69
CA ALA A 92 -10.08 -14.49 11.31
C ALA A 92 -11.14 -14.08 10.28
N GLY A 93 -12.41 -14.30 10.53
CA GLY A 93 -13.50 -13.90 9.64
C GLY A 93 -13.58 -12.38 9.51
N VAL A 94 -13.58 -11.69 10.64
CA VAL A 94 -13.59 -10.21 10.69
C VAL A 94 -12.38 -9.61 10.02
N ALA A 95 -11.18 -10.13 10.29
CA ALA A 95 -9.94 -9.64 9.68
C ALA A 95 -9.92 -9.80 8.15
N ILE A 96 -10.46 -10.91 7.64
CA ILE A 96 -10.58 -11.13 6.19
C ILE A 96 -11.57 -10.15 5.58
N ASP A 97 -12.75 -9.97 6.17
CA ASP A 97 -13.77 -9.05 5.67
C ASP A 97 -13.26 -7.60 5.66
N GLN A 98 -12.62 -7.16 6.74
CA GLN A 98 -11.99 -5.83 6.81
C GLN A 98 -10.95 -5.63 5.71
N ASN A 99 -10.09 -6.63 5.50
CA ASN A 99 -9.05 -6.58 4.48
C ASN A 99 -9.65 -6.51 3.06
N MET A 100 -10.68 -7.28 2.78
CA MET A 100 -11.39 -7.27 1.49
C MET A 100 -12.11 -5.96 1.19
N ILE A 101 -12.64 -5.29 2.21
CA ILE A 101 -13.30 -3.98 2.05
C ILE A 101 -12.27 -2.87 1.84
N MET A 102 -11.11 -2.97 2.47
CA MET A 102 -10.03 -2.00 2.35
C MET A 102 -9.40 -1.98 0.95
N MET A 103 -9.40 -3.10 0.23
CA MET A 103 -8.90 -3.23 -1.15
C MET A 103 -9.83 -2.59 -2.17
#